data_741f7e742688061e3ca2621d5afda955
#
_entry.id   741f7e742688061e3ca2621d5afda955
#
_cell.length_a   1.000
_cell.length_b   1.000
_cell.length_c   1.000
_cell.angle_alpha   90.00
_cell.angle_beta   90.00
_cell.angle_gamma   90.00
#
_symmetry.space_group_name_H-M   'P 1'
#
loop_
_entity.id
_entity.type
_entity.pdbx_description
1 polymer ?
#
loop_
_entity_poly.entity_id
_entity_poly.type
_entity_poly.pdbx_seq_one_letter_code
_entity_poly.pdbx_strand_id
1 'polypeptide(L)'
;MSFTRQDEVRPDDQYYWVTQNSDGSYTGIPKELEDREESDKDGNPMYVKIQGEVDGKPAMVDSTERLVTKGLKSQWIAKVKHNTNMTLAQTDWYVIRKVERSVDIPADVATYRAAVVAWATATEASITAVTTVEELKLINLGVSI
;
A
#
# COMPACT_ATOMS: atom_id res chain seq x y z
N MET A 1 21.59 -14.66 36.94
CA MET A 1 22.10 -14.76 35.56
C MET A 1 21.04 -14.20 34.62
N SER A 2 21.30 -13.06 34.00
CA SER A 2 20.38 -12.54 33.00
C SER A 2 20.63 -13.24 31.67
N PHE A 3 19.64 -13.96 31.20
CA PHE A 3 19.69 -14.49 29.85
C PHE A 3 19.36 -13.37 28.88
N THR A 4 20.34 -12.98 28.07
CA THR A 4 20.05 -12.19 26.88
C THR A 4 19.31 -13.11 25.94
N ARG A 5 18.03 -12.86 25.69
CA ARG A 5 17.26 -13.59 24.70
C ARG A 5 17.76 -13.23 23.30
N GLN A 6 18.90 -13.82 22.94
CA GLN A 6 19.49 -13.58 21.61
C GLN A 6 18.67 -14.18 20.47
N ASP A 7 17.74 -15.07 20.83
CA ASP A 7 16.92 -15.82 19.87
C ASP A 7 15.53 -15.20 19.67
N GLU A 8 15.20 -14.13 20.37
CA GLU A 8 13.90 -13.48 20.20
C GLU A 8 13.93 -12.56 19.00
N VAL A 9 13.23 -12.97 17.94
CA VAL A 9 13.14 -12.20 16.71
C VAL A 9 12.20 -11.03 16.94
N ARG A 10 12.70 -9.80 16.68
CA ARG A 10 11.87 -8.61 16.69
C ARG A 10 10.81 -8.74 15.60
N PRO A 11 9.50 -8.55 15.92
CA PRO A 11 8.46 -8.56 14.90
C PRO A 11 8.73 -7.49 13.81
N ASP A 12 8.35 -7.80 12.57
CA ASP A 12 8.51 -6.87 11.45
C ASP A 12 7.59 -5.66 11.64
N ASP A 13 8.15 -4.48 11.76
CA ASP A 13 7.41 -3.24 11.98
C ASP A 13 6.63 -2.75 10.75
N GLN A 14 6.76 -3.39 9.60
CA GLN A 14 5.85 -3.16 8.47
C GLN A 14 4.44 -3.72 8.74
N TYR A 15 4.35 -4.80 9.50
CA TYR A 15 3.10 -5.53 9.77
C TYR A 15 2.58 -5.34 11.18
N TYR A 16 3.46 -5.00 12.12
CA TYR A 16 3.14 -4.92 13.55
C TYR A 16 3.58 -3.60 14.16
N TRP A 17 2.78 -3.11 15.10
CA TRP A 17 3.25 -2.11 16.06
C TRP A 17 4.14 -2.82 17.06
N VAL A 18 5.44 -2.49 17.09
CA VAL A 18 6.44 -3.19 17.89
C VAL A 18 6.82 -2.36 19.09
N THR A 19 6.77 -2.98 20.27
CA THR A 19 7.24 -2.38 21.52
C THR A 19 8.25 -3.29 22.16
N GLN A 20 9.38 -2.74 22.61
CA GLN A 20 10.35 -3.50 23.41
C GLN A 20 9.97 -3.38 24.89
N ASN A 21 9.83 -4.54 25.54
CA ASN A 21 9.49 -4.61 26.95
C ASN A 21 10.74 -4.41 27.82
N SER A 22 10.54 -4.14 29.11
CA SER A 22 11.63 -3.91 30.07
C SER A 22 12.56 -5.11 30.26
N ASP A 23 12.08 -6.33 29.98
CA ASP A 23 12.88 -7.56 30.04
C ASP A 23 13.66 -7.87 28.76
N GLY A 24 13.61 -6.98 27.75
CA GLY A 24 14.25 -7.16 26.45
C GLY A 24 13.42 -7.91 25.42
N SER A 25 12.25 -8.46 25.80
CA SER A 25 11.32 -9.08 24.86
C SER A 25 10.58 -8.05 24.03
N TYR A 26 9.91 -8.50 22.96
CA TYR A 26 9.13 -7.65 22.08
C TYR A 26 7.66 -8.02 22.12
N THR A 27 6.81 -7.00 22.04
CA THR A 27 5.37 -7.16 21.82
C THR A 27 5.03 -6.63 20.43
N GLY A 28 4.39 -7.44 19.60
CA GLY A 28 3.91 -7.04 18.29
C GLY A 28 2.38 -7.07 18.25
N ILE A 29 1.78 -5.94 17.91
CA ILE A 29 0.33 -5.84 17.70
C ILE A 29 0.11 -5.71 16.20
N PRO A 30 -0.68 -6.59 15.54
CA PRO A 30 -0.92 -6.50 14.11
C PRO A 30 -1.50 -5.12 13.73
N LYS A 31 -0.97 -4.53 12.67
CA LYS A 31 -1.51 -3.30 12.10
C LYS A 31 -2.86 -3.58 11.45
N GLU A 32 -3.70 -2.56 11.36
CA GLU A 32 -5.01 -2.68 10.72
C GLU A 32 -4.87 -2.97 9.23
N LEU A 33 -5.64 -3.93 8.73
CA LEU A 33 -5.68 -4.28 7.31
C LEU A 33 -6.54 -3.31 6.50
N GLU A 34 -7.68 -2.91 7.07
CA GLU A 34 -8.63 -2.03 6.39
C GLU A 34 -8.35 -0.56 6.67
N ASP A 35 -8.79 0.30 5.78
CA ASP A 35 -8.76 1.74 5.99
C ASP A 35 -9.72 2.14 7.11
N ARG A 36 -9.34 3.17 7.87
CA ARG A 36 -10.18 3.69 8.94
C ARG A 36 -10.43 5.18 8.73
N GLU A 37 -11.70 5.56 8.73
CA GLU A 37 -12.10 6.96 8.79
C GLU A 37 -11.84 7.52 10.19
N GLU A 38 -11.15 8.64 10.26
CA GLU A 38 -10.73 9.23 11.52
C GLU A 38 -11.83 10.09 12.14
N SER A 39 -11.89 10.06 13.46
CA SER A 39 -12.75 10.92 14.26
C SER A 39 -11.94 11.56 15.38
N ASP A 40 -12.38 12.72 15.86
CA ASP A 40 -11.75 13.39 16.98
C ASP A 40 -12.09 12.69 18.32
N LYS A 41 -11.55 13.22 19.43
CA LYS A 41 -11.78 12.68 20.77
C LYS A 41 -13.26 12.66 21.20
N ASP A 42 -14.08 13.53 20.60
CA ASP A 42 -15.52 13.66 20.90
C ASP A 42 -16.38 12.84 19.93
N GLY A 43 -15.77 12.07 19.04
CA GLY A 43 -16.45 11.24 18.05
C GLY A 43 -16.89 11.97 16.79
N ASN A 44 -16.51 13.23 16.61
CA ASN A 44 -16.86 14.00 15.42
C ASN A 44 -15.98 13.58 14.23
N PRO A 45 -16.54 13.50 13.00
CA PRO A 45 -15.78 13.17 11.83
C PRO A 45 -14.64 14.16 11.57
N MET A 46 -13.48 13.66 11.23
CA MET A 46 -12.34 14.48 10.79
C MET A 46 -12.26 14.51 9.28
N TYR A 47 -11.82 15.62 8.73
CA TYR A 47 -11.71 15.87 7.29
C TYR A 47 -10.30 16.28 6.92
N VAL A 48 -9.96 16.06 5.65
CA VAL A 48 -8.68 16.52 5.09
C VAL A 48 -8.67 18.05 5.13
N LYS A 49 -7.59 18.64 5.66
CA LYS A 49 -7.41 20.08 5.70
C LYS A 49 -6.90 20.59 4.36
N ILE A 50 -7.52 21.65 3.89
CA ILE A 50 -7.11 22.36 2.66
C ILE A 50 -6.88 23.84 2.98
N GLN A 51 -6.12 24.49 2.12
CA GLN A 51 -5.92 25.93 2.25
C GLN A 51 -7.19 26.69 1.85
N GLY A 52 -7.64 27.58 2.73
CA GLY A 52 -8.81 28.40 2.53
C GLY A 52 -8.64 29.75 3.23
N GLU A 53 -9.74 30.37 3.59
CA GLU A 53 -9.74 31.64 4.29
C GLU A 53 -10.71 31.60 5.47
N VAL A 54 -10.31 32.25 6.57
CA VAL A 54 -11.18 32.51 7.74
C VAL A 54 -11.05 33.99 8.04
N ASP A 55 -12.19 34.69 8.06
CA ASP A 55 -12.25 36.15 8.29
C ASP A 55 -11.34 36.96 7.34
N GLY A 56 -11.24 36.53 6.08
CA GLY A 56 -10.41 37.17 5.06
C GLY A 56 -8.93 36.90 5.16
N LYS A 57 -8.50 36.02 6.08
CA LYS A 57 -7.09 35.64 6.27
C LYS A 57 -6.86 34.20 5.82
N PRO A 58 -5.70 33.88 5.20
CA PRO A 58 -5.35 32.51 4.85
C PRO A 58 -5.35 31.61 6.09
N ALA A 59 -6.04 30.48 6.00
CA ALA A 59 -6.10 29.48 7.06
C ALA A 59 -6.37 28.09 6.47
N MET A 60 -5.97 27.04 7.21
CA MET A 60 -6.35 25.68 6.87
C MET A 60 -7.77 25.42 7.32
N VAL A 61 -8.61 24.94 6.43
CA VAL A 61 -10.02 24.64 6.67
C VAL A 61 -10.34 23.21 6.27
N ASP A 62 -11.46 22.68 6.82
CA ASP A 62 -11.92 21.35 6.48
C ASP A 62 -12.41 21.30 5.02
N SER A 63 -12.00 20.28 4.28
CA SER A 63 -12.59 19.92 3.01
C SER A 63 -13.83 19.05 3.22
N THR A 64 -14.44 18.60 2.12
CA THR A 64 -15.54 17.61 2.17
C THR A 64 -15.03 16.18 2.21
N GLU A 65 -13.72 15.96 2.08
CA GLU A 65 -13.09 14.65 2.08
C GLU A 65 -12.77 14.20 3.49
N ARG A 66 -13.27 13.01 3.86
CA ARG A 66 -12.98 12.42 5.17
C ARG A 66 -11.50 12.11 5.31
N LEU A 67 -10.95 12.41 6.50
CA LEU A 67 -9.59 11.98 6.84
C LEU A 67 -9.61 10.47 7.09
N VAL A 68 -8.78 9.75 6.33
CA VAL A 68 -8.69 8.28 6.38
C VAL A 68 -7.25 7.87 6.66
N THR A 69 -7.08 6.99 7.64
CA THR A 69 -5.80 6.30 7.85
C THR A 69 -5.81 5.03 7.02
N LYS A 70 -4.85 4.92 6.09
CA LYS A 70 -4.75 3.79 5.20
C LYS A 70 -4.33 2.53 5.95
N GLY A 71 -5.07 1.44 5.75
CA GLY A 71 -4.70 0.13 6.23
C GLY A 71 -3.61 -0.53 5.39
N LEU A 72 -3.13 -1.69 5.84
CA LEU A 72 -2.08 -2.42 5.12
C LEU A 72 -2.52 -2.86 3.72
N LYS A 73 -3.77 -3.24 3.54
CA LYS A 73 -4.29 -3.65 2.21
C LYS A 73 -4.13 -2.53 1.19
N SER A 74 -4.53 -1.31 1.53
CA SER A 74 -4.37 -0.15 0.63
C SER A 74 -2.91 0.14 0.32
N GLN A 75 -2.04 0.04 1.32
CA GLN A 75 -0.60 0.25 1.16
C GLN A 75 0.02 -0.82 0.26
N TRP A 76 -0.35 -2.09 0.45
CA TRP A 76 0.16 -3.21 -0.36
C TRP A 76 -0.33 -3.14 -1.80
N ILE A 77 -1.60 -2.80 -2.01
CA ILE A 77 -2.15 -2.58 -3.36
C ILE A 77 -1.40 -1.44 -4.06
N ALA A 78 -1.10 -0.35 -3.36
CA ALA A 78 -0.31 0.74 -3.91
C ALA A 78 1.10 0.29 -4.34
N LYS A 79 1.74 -0.59 -3.57
CA LYS A 79 3.04 -1.19 -3.92
C LYS A 79 2.94 -2.07 -5.17
N VAL A 80 1.89 -2.88 -5.28
CA VAL A 80 1.65 -3.72 -6.47
C VAL A 80 1.46 -2.84 -7.71
N LYS A 81 0.67 -1.78 -7.61
CA LYS A 81 0.47 -0.83 -8.71
C LYS A 81 1.77 -0.14 -9.12
N HIS A 82 2.56 0.28 -8.15
CA HIS A 82 3.87 0.87 -8.41
C HIS A 82 4.81 -0.10 -9.15
N ASN A 83 4.94 -1.32 -8.66
CA ASN A 83 5.79 -2.34 -9.26
C ASN A 83 5.31 -2.71 -10.66
N THR A 84 4.00 -2.80 -10.86
CA THR A 84 3.38 -3.06 -12.17
C THR A 84 3.71 -1.92 -13.15
N ASN A 85 3.54 -0.68 -12.74
CA ASN A 85 3.83 0.49 -13.58
C ASN A 85 5.30 0.57 -13.95
N MET A 86 6.20 0.28 -13.00
CA MET A 86 7.64 0.23 -13.25
C MET A 86 7.99 -0.85 -14.30
N THR A 87 7.35 -2.01 -14.20
CA THR A 87 7.56 -3.11 -15.16
C THR A 87 7.01 -2.77 -16.54
N LEU A 88 5.80 -2.21 -16.62
CA LEU A 88 5.18 -1.81 -17.89
C LEU A 88 5.93 -0.66 -18.56
N ALA A 89 6.51 0.24 -17.79
CA ALA A 89 7.26 1.39 -18.32
C ALA A 89 8.40 0.95 -19.25
N GLN A 90 8.99 -0.21 -19.01
CA GLN A 90 10.09 -0.74 -19.85
C GLN A 90 9.65 -1.01 -21.29
N THR A 91 8.37 -1.24 -21.52
CA THR A 91 7.79 -1.56 -22.83
C THR A 91 6.77 -0.53 -23.31
N ASP A 92 6.58 0.57 -22.62
CA ASP A 92 5.60 1.60 -22.97
C ASP A 92 5.91 2.26 -24.33
N TRP A 93 7.17 2.31 -24.73
CA TRP A 93 7.55 2.88 -26.02
C TRP A 93 6.95 2.13 -27.22
N TYR A 94 6.66 0.83 -27.08
CA TYR A 94 5.96 0.06 -28.12
C TYR A 94 4.53 0.56 -28.31
N VAL A 95 3.85 0.91 -27.20
CA VAL A 95 2.49 1.44 -27.22
C VAL A 95 2.47 2.83 -27.85
N ILE A 96 3.41 3.68 -27.47
CA ILE A 96 3.56 5.04 -28.02
C ILE A 96 3.84 4.94 -29.53
N ARG A 97 4.72 4.06 -29.97
CA ARG A 97 5.03 3.85 -31.40
C ARG A 97 3.79 3.42 -32.19
N LYS A 98 2.95 2.54 -31.60
CA LYS A 98 1.70 2.13 -32.23
C LYS A 98 0.76 3.31 -32.43
N VAL A 99 0.60 4.14 -31.41
CA VAL A 99 -0.29 5.33 -31.46
C VAL A 99 0.25 6.37 -32.44
N GLU A 100 1.54 6.66 -32.42
CA GLU A 100 2.12 7.73 -33.24
C GLU A 100 2.42 7.32 -34.69
N ARG A 101 2.82 6.08 -34.91
CA ARG A 101 3.33 5.60 -36.20
C ARG A 101 2.57 4.43 -36.81
N SER A 102 1.51 3.96 -36.15
CA SER A 102 0.73 2.80 -36.57
C SER A 102 1.56 1.53 -36.75
N VAL A 103 2.64 1.40 -35.97
CA VAL A 103 3.48 0.19 -35.95
C VAL A 103 2.93 -0.74 -34.87
N ASP A 104 2.54 -1.96 -35.25
CA ASP A 104 1.97 -2.92 -34.33
C ASP A 104 2.95 -3.31 -33.21
N ILE A 105 2.39 -3.56 -32.02
CA ILE A 105 3.15 -4.09 -30.90
C ILE A 105 3.51 -5.55 -31.23
N PRO A 106 4.79 -5.95 -31.09
CA PRO A 106 5.16 -7.35 -31.26
C PRO A 106 4.32 -8.27 -30.38
N ALA A 107 3.92 -9.44 -30.91
CA ALA A 107 3.02 -10.36 -30.22
C ALA A 107 3.56 -10.82 -28.86
N ASP A 108 4.86 -11.05 -28.74
CA ASP A 108 5.52 -11.44 -27.48
C ASP A 108 5.47 -10.32 -26.44
N VAL A 109 5.63 -9.07 -26.86
CA VAL A 109 5.51 -7.89 -25.98
C VAL A 109 4.06 -7.73 -25.51
N ALA A 110 3.09 -7.86 -26.42
CA ALA A 110 1.67 -7.77 -26.06
C ALA A 110 1.28 -8.86 -25.05
N THR A 111 1.73 -10.08 -25.26
CA THR A 111 1.50 -11.21 -24.33
C THR A 111 2.15 -10.95 -22.97
N TYR A 112 3.39 -10.47 -22.95
CA TYR A 112 4.08 -10.13 -21.72
C TYR A 112 3.33 -9.05 -20.92
N ARG A 113 2.94 -7.96 -21.58
CA ARG A 113 2.20 -6.87 -20.94
C ARG A 113 0.86 -7.36 -20.38
N ALA A 114 0.13 -8.18 -21.13
CA ALA A 114 -1.13 -8.77 -20.66
C ALA A 114 -0.91 -9.65 -19.43
N ALA A 115 0.17 -10.43 -19.40
CA ALA A 115 0.51 -11.28 -18.26
C ALA A 115 0.84 -10.44 -17.01
N VAL A 116 1.56 -9.32 -17.17
CA VAL A 116 1.87 -8.39 -16.07
C VAL A 116 0.59 -7.81 -15.48
N VAL A 117 -0.33 -7.35 -16.31
CA VAL A 117 -1.62 -6.79 -15.87
C VAL A 117 -2.46 -7.86 -15.17
N ALA A 118 -2.51 -9.08 -15.72
CA ALA A 118 -3.26 -10.19 -15.11
C ALA A 118 -2.67 -10.56 -13.74
N TRP A 119 -1.34 -10.59 -13.60
CA TRP A 119 -0.67 -10.81 -12.33
C TRP A 119 -1.06 -9.73 -11.31
N ALA A 120 -1.05 -8.47 -11.71
CA ALA A 120 -1.40 -7.35 -10.84
C ALA A 120 -2.84 -7.46 -10.34
N THR A 121 -3.78 -7.74 -11.24
CA THR A 121 -5.20 -7.90 -10.89
C THR A 121 -5.41 -9.06 -9.91
N ALA A 122 -4.78 -10.20 -10.16
CA ALA A 122 -4.87 -11.37 -9.29
C ALA A 122 -4.23 -11.09 -7.91
N THR A 123 -3.11 -10.40 -7.88
CA THR A 123 -2.40 -10.06 -6.63
C THR A 123 -3.21 -9.06 -5.79
N GLU A 124 -3.78 -8.05 -6.41
CA GLU A 124 -4.66 -7.09 -5.72
C GLU A 124 -5.89 -7.79 -5.13
N ALA A 125 -6.49 -8.72 -5.86
CA ALA A 125 -7.61 -9.53 -5.36
C ALA A 125 -7.19 -10.39 -4.17
N SER A 126 -6.01 -10.98 -4.21
CA SER A 126 -5.46 -11.78 -3.09
C SER A 126 -5.24 -10.90 -1.85
N ILE A 127 -4.72 -9.69 -2.02
CA ILE A 127 -4.55 -8.73 -0.91
C ILE A 127 -5.90 -8.38 -0.30
N THR A 128 -6.90 -8.10 -1.12
CA THR A 128 -8.24 -7.75 -0.66
C THR A 128 -8.88 -8.89 0.14
N ALA A 129 -8.59 -10.12 -0.20
CA ALA A 129 -9.18 -11.31 0.41
C ALA A 129 -8.56 -11.72 1.75
N VAL A 130 -7.37 -11.23 2.11
CA VAL A 130 -6.73 -11.62 3.37
C VAL A 130 -7.54 -11.14 4.58
N THR A 131 -7.52 -11.93 5.64
CA THR A 131 -8.20 -11.62 6.90
C THR A 131 -7.22 -11.41 8.06
N THR A 132 -5.95 -11.76 7.87
CA THR A 132 -4.91 -11.62 8.89
C THR A 132 -3.63 -11.05 8.28
N VAL A 133 -2.81 -10.43 9.12
CA VAL A 133 -1.47 -9.97 8.73
C VAL A 133 -0.59 -11.14 8.29
N GLU A 134 -0.75 -12.29 8.91
CA GLU A 134 0.01 -13.50 8.57
C GLU A 134 -0.23 -13.94 7.13
N GLU A 135 -1.48 -13.90 6.68
CA GLU A 135 -1.84 -14.18 5.28
C GLU A 135 -1.24 -13.14 4.33
N LEU A 136 -1.26 -11.86 4.73
CA LEU A 136 -0.71 -10.77 3.92
C LEU A 136 0.80 -10.94 3.67
N LYS A 137 1.54 -11.41 4.67
CA LYS A 137 2.98 -11.66 4.56
C LYS A 137 3.33 -12.67 3.46
N LEU A 138 2.42 -13.59 3.15
CA LEU A 138 2.65 -14.64 2.16
C LEU A 138 2.52 -14.14 0.72
N ILE A 139 1.99 -12.95 0.52
CA ILE A 139 1.76 -12.40 -0.82
C ILE A 139 3.05 -11.76 -1.35
N ASN A 140 3.47 -12.20 -2.53
CA ASN A 140 4.60 -11.60 -3.25
C ASN A 140 4.14 -10.33 -3.97
N LEU A 141 4.76 -9.20 -3.65
CA LEU A 141 4.47 -7.90 -4.27
C LEU A 141 5.29 -7.62 -5.52
N GLY A 142 6.33 -8.40 -5.78
CA GLY A 142 7.14 -8.30 -6.98
C GLY A 142 6.46 -8.99 -8.15
N VAL A 143 6.58 -8.40 -9.35
CA VAL A 143 5.99 -8.98 -10.57
C VAL A 143 6.54 -10.39 -10.79
N SER A 144 5.63 -11.36 -10.90
CA SER A 144 5.97 -12.77 -11.10
C SER A 144 5.02 -13.36 -12.15
N ILE A 145 5.58 -13.68 -13.30
CA ILE A 145 4.83 -14.22 -14.43
C ILE A 145 5.58 -15.36 -15.11
#